data_36884ac37eb4f32ea3039e23deaa4560
#
_entry.id   36884ac37eb4f32ea3039e23deaa4560
#
_cell.length_a   1.000
_cell.length_b   1.000
_cell.length_c   1.000
_cell.angle_alpha   90.00
_cell.angle_beta   90.00
_cell.angle_gamma   90.00
#
_symmetry.space_group_name_H-M   'P 1'
#
loop_
_entity.id
_entity.type
_entity.pdbx_description
1 polymer ?
#
loop_
_entity_poly.entity_id
_entity_poly.type
_entity_poly.pdbx_seq_one_letter_code
_entity_poly.pdbx_strand_id
1 'polypeptide(L)'
;LLGGHWAVDARLTHIGSDGYIDRGATDLKSYLFQGGYYNGRTMVKLLSFGGKAKTYLTYNGVTMEDMERYGRRYHDSGQYQTSAGPHVLADGSHVGYYDDQTDNYLQINNQLILNHRFNDRWALNATAFYTYGYGYYKQYKDDAELAEYVNLDTEIQEADLIREKIMRNHLGGLNASASYTSRALDLNFGGSWSYYTCPHWGELDWVDGMDAGAIGGRWYDNDVDKQDANLFARANWQAAHGLRLFADIQYRY
;
A
#
# COMPACT_ATOMS: atom_id res chain seq x y z
N LEU A 1 13.56 21.08 -21.83
CA LEU A 1 12.39 20.74 -22.64
C LEU A 1 12.83 20.29 -24.04
N LEU A 2 12.38 19.11 -24.48
CA LEU A 2 12.61 18.63 -25.83
C LEU A 2 11.69 19.39 -26.79
N GLY A 3 12.25 20.04 -27.83
CA GLY A 3 11.49 20.85 -28.79
C GLY A 3 10.70 22.00 -28.15
N GLY A 4 11.09 22.48 -26.97
CA GLY A 4 10.43 23.57 -26.25
C GLY A 4 9.12 23.22 -25.53
N HIS A 5 8.55 22.06 -25.76
CA HIS A 5 7.24 21.66 -25.24
C HIS A 5 7.21 20.36 -24.46
N TRP A 6 8.14 19.46 -24.65
CA TRP A 6 8.14 18.14 -24.03
C TRP A 6 9.17 18.04 -22.92
N ALA A 7 8.81 17.39 -21.84
CA ALA A 7 9.71 17.02 -20.77
C ALA A 7 9.52 15.55 -20.41
N VAL A 8 10.62 14.86 -20.14
CA VAL A 8 10.64 13.48 -19.65
C VAL A 8 11.61 13.40 -18.47
N ASP A 9 11.22 12.68 -17.44
CA ASP A 9 12.05 12.37 -16.29
C ASP A 9 11.83 10.92 -15.86
N ALA A 10 12.90 10.26 -15.45
CA ALA A 10 12.85 8.88 -14.97
C ALA A 10 13.84 8.68 -13.83
N ARG A 11 13.44 7.90 -12.83
CA ARG A 11 14.29 7.50 -11.70
C ARG A 11 14.07 6.03 -11.37
N LEU A 12 15.17 5.33 -11.11
CA LEU A 12 15.18 4.00 -10.52
C LEU A 12 15.91 4.07 -9.18
N THR A 13 15.39 3.35 -8.19
CA THR A 13 15.97 3.34 -6.84
C THR A 13 15.99 1.92 -6.30
N HIS A 14 17.08 1.57 -5.63
CA HIS A 14 17.21 0.36 -4.83
C HIS A 14 17.76 0.72 -3.45
N ILE A 15 17.13 0.20 -2.41
CA ILE A 15 17.58 0.32 -1.02
C ILE A 15 17.58 -1.08 -0.43
N GLY A 16 18.75 -1.54 0.01
CA GLY A 16 18.92 -2.80 0.74
C GLY A 16 19.54 -2.52 2.11
N SER A 17 19.09 -3.23 3.11
CA SER A 17 19.61 -3.14 4.48
C SER A 17 19.36 -4.47 5.21
N ASP A 18 20.33 -4.91 5.99
CA ASP A 18 20.16 -6.06 6.91
C ASP A 18 19.43 -5.66 8.20
N GLY A 19 19.24 -4.34 8.41
CA GLY A 19 18.59 -3.79 9.61
C GLY A 19 19.46 -3.81 10.86
N TYR A 20 18.97 -3.17 11.91
CA TYR A 20 19.60 -3.25 13.23
C TYR A 20 19.16 -4.50 14.01
N ILE A 21 17.88 -4.83 13.93
CA ILE A 21 17.30 -6.03 14.54
C ILE A 21 17.77 -7.26 13.74
N ASP A 22 18.09 -8.34 14.41
CA ASP A 22 18.54 -9.58 13.77
C ASP A 22 17.49 -10.06 12.76
N ARG A 23 17.92 -10.42 11.55
CA ARG A 23 17.05 -10.80 10.42
C ARG A 23 16.13 -9.69 9.88
N GLY A 24 16.16 -8.48 10.46
CA GLY A 24 15.30 -7.35 10.07
C GLY A 24 15.62 -6.74 8.70
N ALA A 25 15.91 -7.57 7.72
CA ALA A 25 16.33 -7.14 6.39
C ALA A 25 15.22 -6.48 5.58
N THR A 26 15.62 -5.59 4.69
CA THR A 26 14.75 -4.84 3.79
C THR A 26 15.36 -4.80 2.38
N ASP A 27 14.55 -5.10 1.35
CA ASP A 27 14.87 -4.90 -0.06
C ASP A 27 13.74 -4.10 -0.72
N LEU A 28 14.04 -2.84 -1.08
CA LEU A 28 13.09 -1.91 -1.68
C LEU A 28 13.57 -1.51 -3.07
N LYS A 29 12.74 -1.74 -4.08
CA LYS A 29 12.97 -1.33 -5.47
C LYS A 29 11.86 -0.41 -5.92
N SER A 30 12.20 0.73 -6.50
CA SER A 30 11.18 1.64 -6.99
C SER A 30 11.57 2.31 -8.30
N TYR A 31 10.55 2.76 -9.02
CA TYR A 31 10.70 3.55 -10.22
C TYR A 31 9.78 4.76 -10.19
N LEU A 32 10.18 5.78 -10.90
CA LEU A 32 9.35 6.91 -11.29
C LEU A 32 9.61 7.18 -12.76
N PHE A 33 8.56 7.35 -13.52
CA PHE A 33 8.58 7.85 -14.89
C PHE A 33 7.54 8.95 -15.03
N GLN A 34 7.92 10.06 -15.62
CA GLN A 34 6.96 11.08 -16.00
C GLN A 34 7.32 11.67 -17.37
N GLY A 35 6.29 11.92 -18.14
CA GLY A 35 6.42 12.57 -19.43
C GLY A 35 5.27 13.57 -19.62
N GLY A 36 5.54 14.72 -20.21
CA GLY A 36 4.51 15.70 -20.35
C GLY A 36 4.72 16.64 -21.53
N TYR A 37 3.60 17.15 -22.04
CA TYR A 37 3.51 18.24 -22.99
C TYR A 37 3.11 19.52 -22.28
N TYR A 38 3.79 20.59 -22.58
CA TYR A 38 3.61 21.90 -21.95
C TYR A 38 3.60 22.97 -23.02
N ASN A 39 2.57 23.81 -23.00
CA ASN A 39 2.57 25.08 -23.71
C ASN A 39 1.99 26.19 -22.81
N GLY A 40 1.88 27.42 -23.28
CA GLY A 40 1.43 28.53 -22.43
C GLY A 40 0.02 28.38 -21.83
N ARG A 41 -0.80 27.45 -22.33
CA ARG A 41 -2.19 27.25 -21.91
C ARG A 41 -2.52 25.81 -21.49
N THR A 42 -1.75 24.83 -21.93
CA THR A 42 -2.08 23.44 -21.75
C THR A 42 -0.88 22.66 -21.17
N MET A 43 -1.14 21.86 -20.16
CA MET A 43 -0.25 20.81 -19.69
C MET A 43 -1.00 19.49 -19.76
N VAL A 44 -0.40 18.50 -20.41
CA VAL A 44 -0.80 17.09 -20.31
C VAL A 44 0.39 16.32 -19.80
N LYS A 45 0.24 15.61 -18.67
CA LYS A 45 1.32 14.86 -18.06
C LYS A 45 0.87 13.44 -17.74
N LEU A 46 1.67 12.47 -18.14
CA LEU A 46 1.61 11.10 -17.66
C LEU A 46 2.64 10.94 -16.53
N LEU A 47 2.19 10.40 -15.41
CA LEU A 47 3.03 10.05 -14.26
C LEU A 47 2.78 8.59 -13.92
N SER A 48 3.85 7.80 -13.88
CA SER A 48 3.83 6.40 -13.43
C SER A 48 4.93 6.21 -12.41
N PHE A 49 4.57 5.69 -11.24
CA PHE A 49 5.54 5.38 -10.19
C PHE A 49 5.07 4.18 -9.39
N GLY A 50 6.04 3.45 -8.87
CA GLY A 50 5.73 2.27 -8.09
C GLY A 50 6.98 1.61 -7.56
N GLY A 51 6.78 0.52 -6.85
CA GLY A 51 7.88 -0.24 -6.29
C GLY A 51 7.44 -1.57 -5.71
N LYS A 52 8.44 -2.39 -5.46
CA LYS A 52 8.33 -3.65 -4.72
C LYS A 52 9.13 -3.53 -3.43
N ALA A 53 8.49 -3.88 -2.32
CA ALA A 53 9.12 -4.02 -1.02
C ALA A 53 9.12 -5.50 -0.63
N LYS A 54 10.24 -5.97 -0.06
CA LYS A 54 10.32 -7.22 0.70
C LYS A 54 11.01 -6.88 2.03
N THR A 55 10.31 -7.14 3.15
CA THR A 55 10.83 -6.88 4.49
C THR A 55 10.62 -8.12 5.35
N TYR A 56 11.57 -8.44 6.22
CA TYR A 56 11.35 -9.47 7.23
C TYR A 56 10.38 -8.95 8.30
N LEU A 57 9.47 -9.81 8.78
CA LEU A 57 8.45 -9.43 9.76
C LEU A 57 9.05 -9.30 11.17
N THR A 58 9.46 -8.10 11.54
CA THR A 58 10.03 -7.76 12.86
C THR A 58 9.19 -6.72 13.62
N TYR A 59 7.92 -6.58 13.25
CA TYR A 59 7.03 -5.56 13.81
C TYR A 59 6.49 -5.89 15.21
N ASN A 60 6.59 -7.14 15.65
CA ASN A 60 6.28 -7.50 17.03
C ASN A 60 7.38 -7.01 17.96
N GLY A 61 6.99 -6.31 19.00
CA GLY A 61 7.94 -5.94 20.06
C GLY A 61 8.34 -7.16 20.88
N VAL A 62 9.49 -7.09 21.55
CA VAL A 62 9.92 -8.03 22.57
C VAL A 62 9.79 -7.39 23.95
N THR A 63 9.68 -8.23 24.99
CA THR A 63 9.62 -7.74 26.36
C THR A 63 10.96 -7.15 26.80
N MET A 64 10.96 -6.32 27.85
CA MET A 64 12.22 -5.83 28.45
C MET A 64 13.06 -6.98 28.98
N GLU A 65 12.44 -8.01 29.54
CA GLU A 65 13.11 -9.21 30.04
C GLU A 65 13.83 -9.97 28.91
N ASP A 66 13.15 -10.18 27.77
CA ASP A 66 13.77 -10.81 26.61
C ASP A 66 14.94 -9.98 26.05
N MET A 67 14.77 -8.65 26.01
CA MET A 67 15.83 -7.78 25.55
C MET A 67 17.04 -7.78 26.50
N GLU A 68 16.84 -7.87 27.82
CA GLU A 68 17.91 -8.02 28.81
C GLU A 68 18.59 -9.39 28.71
N ARG A 69 17.80 -10.45 28.47
CA ARG A 69 18.26 -11.84 28.41
C ARG A 69 18.96 -12.20 27.10
N TYR A 70 18.40 -11.79 25.96
CA TYR A 70 18.85 -12.20 24.61
C TYR A 70 19.56 -11.08 23.84
N GLY A 71 19.51 -9.86 24.35
CA GLY A 71 20.15 -8.70 23.76
C GLY A 71 19.21 -7.81 22.95
N ARG A 72 19.67 -6.59 22.69
CA ARG A 72 18.87 -5.50 22.09
C ARG A 72 18.50 -5.73 20.61
N ARG A 73 19.09 -6.71 19.96
CA ARG A 73 18.85 -7.05 18.56
C ARG A 73 17.89 -8.23 18.39
N TYR A 74 17.58 -8.88 19.50
CA TYR A 74 16.73 -10.07 19.53
C TYR A 74 15.28 -9.76 19.15
N HIS A 75 14.67 -10.70 18.44
CA HIS A 75 13.23 -10.89 18.33
C HIS A 75 12.93 -12.36 18.00
N ASP A 76 11.71 -12.77 18.27
CA ASP A 76 11.23 -14.15 18.17
C ASP A 76 10.45 -14.44 16.87
N SER A 77 10.21 -13.46 16.02
CA SER A 77 9.40 -13.61 14.80
C SER A 77 9.96 -14.74 13.91
N GLY A 78 9.11 -15.70 13.59
CA GLY A 78 9.48 -16.89 12.81
C GLY A 78 10.37 -17.90 13.53
N GLN A 79 10.56 -17.76 14.85
CA GLN A 79 11.33 -18.70 15.68
C GLN A 79 10.56 -19.99 15.87
N TYR A 80 11.27 -21.11 15.85
CA TYR A 80 10.76 -22.44 16.24
C TYR A 80 11.81 -23.20 17.03
N GLN A 81 11.34 -24.07 17.92
CA GLN A 81 12.22 -24.91 18.76
C GLN A 81 12.81 -26.05 17.95
N THR A 82 14.04 -26.42 18.27
CA THR A 82 14.74 -27.58 17.66
C THR A 82 15.59 -28.29 18.69
N SER A 83 15.90 -29.56 18.45
CA SER A 83 16.79 -30.31 19.33
C SER A 83 18.27 -29.97 19.17
N ALA A 84 18.67 -29.42 18.02
CA ALA A 84 20.05 -29.10 17.64
C ALA A 84 20.10 -28.03 16.56
N GLY A 85 19.32 -26.96 16.75
CA GLY A 85 19.21 -25.85 15.79
C GLY A 85 20.50 -25.04 15.63
N PRO A 86 20.61 -24.28 14.55
CA PRO A 86 21.80 -23.47 14.24
C PRO A 86 22.03 -22.32 15.22
N HIS A 87 21.00 -21.91 15.95
CA HIS A 87 21.08 -20.82 16.90
C HIS A 87 20.88 -21.34 18.32
N VAL A 88 21.71 -20.90 19.25
CA VAL A 88 21.62 -21.22 20.69
C VAL A 88 21.35 -19.92 21.43
N LEU A 89 20.21 -19.86 22.10
CA LEU A 89 19.82 -18.72 22.92
C LEU A 89 20.62 -18.67 24.24
N ALA A 90 20.55 -17.54 24.94
CA ALA A 90 21.28 -17.33 26.19
C ALA A 90 20.90 -18.32 27.32
N ASP A 91 19.72 -18.93 27.23
CA ASP A 91 19.24 -19.98 28.17
C ASP A 91 19.66 -21.40 27.77
N GLY A 92 20.39 -21.55 26.67
CA GLY A 92 20.86 -22.83 26.15
C GLY A 92 19.86 -23.54 25.21
N SER A 93 18.69 -22.98 24.99
CA SER A 93 17.72 -23.53 24.03
C SER A 93 18.23 -23.44 22.59
N HIS A 94 17.96 -24.48 21.80
CA HIS A 94 18.27 -24.49 20.36
C HIS A 94 17.04 -24.08 19.57
N VAL A 95 17.24 -23.11 18.66
CA VAL A 95 16.15 -22.58 17.82
C VAL A 95 16.56 -22.49 16.35
N GLY A 96 15.56 -22.54 15.49
CA GLY A 96 15.60 -22.16 14.09
C GLY A 96 14.74 -20.93 13.85
N TYR A 97 14.85 -20.35 12.66
CA TYR A 97 14.02 -19.24 12.21
C TYR A 97 13.56 -19.50 10.80
N TYR A 98 12.27 -19.23 10.54
CA TYR A 98 11.72 -19.32 9.20
C TYR A 98 12.24 -18.17 8.33
N ASP A 99 13.04 -18.50 7.33
CA ASP A 99 13.75 -17.51 6.52
C ASP A 99 12.82 -16.63 5.66
N ASP A 100 11.65 -17.15 5.28
CA ASP A 100 10.67 -16.41 4.47
C ASP A 100 9.54 -15.78 5.30
N GLN A 101 9.81 -15.48 6.56
CA GLN A 101 8.95 -14.69 7.45
C GLN A 101 8.89 -13.23 6.95
N THR A 102 8.27 -13.01 5.80
CA THR A 102 8.41 -11.75 5.07
C THR A 102 7.08 -11.13 4.67
N ASP A 103 7.05 -9.80 4.64
CA ASP A 103 6.03 -8.99 3.99
C ASP A 103 6.53 -8.58 2.60
N ASN A 104 5.71 -8.84 1.60
CA ASN A 104 5.98 -8.54 0.20
C ASN A 104 4.86 -7.67 -0.35
N TYR A 105 5.20 -6.49 -0.86
CA TYR A 105 4.20 -5.60 -1.44
C TYR A 105 4.70 -4.95 -2.72
N LEU A 106 3.88 -5.03 -3.76
CA LEU A 106 4.05 -4.32 -5.03
C LEU A 106 2.94 -3.28 -5.16
N GLN A 107 3.30 -2.03 -5.46
CA GLN A 107 2.33 -1.00 -5.80
C GLN A 107 2.76 -0.25 -7.06
N ILE A 108 1.80 -0.03 -7.96
CA ILE A 108 1.97 0.73 -9.20
C ILE A 108 0.89 1.79 -9.27
N ASN A 109 1.30 3.04 -9.43
CA ASN A 109 0.42 4.20 -9.54
C ASN A 109 0.60 4.84 -10.91
N ASN A 110 -0.52 5.12 -11.58
CA ASN A 110 -0.54 5.80 -12.87
C ASN A 110 -1.50 6.98 -12.79
N GLN A 111 -1.10 8.12 -13.34
CA GLN A 111 -1.91 9.32 -13.37
C GLN A 111 -1.80 10.00 -14.74
N LEU A 112 -2.93 10.39 -15.31
CA LEU A 112 -3.01 11.27 -16.46
C LEU A 112 -3.56 12.62 -15.99
N ILE A 113 -2.73 13.64 -16.07
CA ILE A 113 -3.02 14.97 -15.53
C ILE A 113 -3.19 15.93 -16.70
N LEU A 114 -4.31 16.62 -16.72
CA LEU A 114 -4.63 17.70 -17.66
C LEU A 114 -4.83 19.01 -16.90
N ASN A 115 -4.11 20.03 -17.28
CA ASN A 115 -4.45 21.41 -16.93
C ASN A 115 -4.61 22.21 -18.22
N HIS A 116 -5.71 22.91 -18.37
CA HIS A 116 -5.98 23.71 -19.55
C HIS A 116 -6.59 25.07 -19.19
N ARG A 117 -6.00 26.13 -19.66
CA ARG A 117 -6.54 27.49 -19.56
C ARG A 117 -7.20 27.88 -20.87
N PHE A 118 -8.52 27.89 -20.90
CA PHE A 118 -9.31 28.27 -22.09
C PHE A 118 -9.07 29.73 -22.47
N ASN A 119 -9.05 30.60 -21.44
CA ASN A 119 -8.81 32.05 -21.58
C ASN A 119 -8.34 32.61 -20.23
N ASP A 120 -8.26 33.95 -20.08
CA ASP A 120 -7.79 34.58 -18.83
C ASP A 120 -8.76 34.43 -17.65
N ARG A 121 -9.96 33.88 -17.88
CA ARG A 121 -10.99 33.71 -16.84
C ARG A 121 -11.24 32.24 -16.49
N TRP A 122 -11.12 31.33 -17.44
CA TRP A 122 -11.52 29.95 -17.29
C TRP A 122 -10.33 29.00 -17.38
N ALA A 123 -10.22 28.13 -16.38
CA ALA A 123 -9.28 27.01 -16.38
C ALA A 123 -9.95 25.71 -15.95
N LEU A 124 -9.43 24.61 -16.45
CA LEU A 124 -9.82 23.23 -16.13
C LEU A 124 -8.61 22.47 -15.59
N ASN A 125 -8.81 21.72 -14.52
CA ASN A 125 -7.87 20.71 -14.04
C ASN A 125 -8.60 19.38 -13.99
N ALA A 126 -7.95 18.33 -14.50
CA ALA A 126 -8.48 16.97 -14.42
C ALA A 126 -7.33 15.98 -14.19
N THR A 127 -7.58 14.97 -13.39
CA THR A 127 -6.63 13.87 -13.14
C THR A 127 -7.39 12.57 -13.13
N ALA A 128 -7.13 11.71 -14.11
CA ALA A 128 -7.50 10.31 -14.04
C ALA A 128 -6.36 9.52 -13.38
N PHE A 129 -6.68 8.61 -12.49
CA PHE A 129 -5.69 7.82 -11.78
C PHE A 129 -6.09 6.35 -11.67
N TYR A 130 -5.08 5.49 -11.62
CA TYR A 130 -5.24 4.07 -11.37
C TYR A 130 -4.06 3.55 -10.56
N THR A 131 -4.38 2.87 -9.46
CA THR A 131 -3.41 2.19 -8.59
C THR A 131 -3.70 0.70 -8.60
N TYR A 132 -2.66 -0.09 -8.81
CA TYR A 132 -2.65 -1.52 -8.60
C TYR A 132 -1.76 -1.84 -7.40
N GLY A 133 -2.23 -2.70 -6.52
CA GLY A 133 -1.45 -3.24 -5.41
C GLY A 133 -1.61 -4.76 -5.35
N TYR A 134 -0.51 -5.44 -5.07
CA TYR A 134 -0.48 -6.86 -4.75
C TYR A 134 0.49 -7.08 -3.62
N GLY A 135 0.02 -7.72 -2.57
CA GLY A 135 0.85 -8.00 -1.42
C GLY A 135 0.49 -9.30 -0.73
N TYR A 136 1.46 -9.87 -0.10
CA TYR A 136 1.29 -11.01 0.77
C TYR A 136 2.34 -10.99 1.87
N TYR A 137 2.00 -11.57 3.02
CA TYR A 137 2.99 -11.91 4.02
C TYR A 137 2.92 -13.40 4.36
N LYS A 138 4.11 -13.98 4.57
CA LYS A 138 4.27 -15.35 5.05
C LYS A 138 4.65 -15.32 6.52
N GLN A 139 4.07 -16.21 7.28
CA GLN A 139 4.27 -16.26 8.70
C GLN A 139 4.26 -17.70 9.20
N TYR A 140 5.32 -18.07 9.89
CA TYR A 140 5.34 -19.25 10.74
C TYR A 140 4.56 -18.96 12.03
N LYS A 141 3.75 -19.91 12.44
CA LYS A 141 2.99 -19.88 13.69
C LYS A 141 3.28 -21.18 14.42
N ASP A 142 3.76 -21.08 15.63
CA ASP A 142 3.89 -22.19 16.57
C ASP A 142 2.55 -22.44 17.28
N ASP A 143 2.28 -23.69 17.60
CA ASP A 143 1.12 -24.16 18.36
C ASP A 143 -0.19 -23.48 17.93
N ALA A 144 -0.43 -23.36 16.61
CA ALA A 144 -1.63 -22.72 16.08
C ALA A 144 -2.86 -23.58 16.26
N GLU A 145 -3.96 -23.01 16.77
CA GLU A 145 -5.27 -23.66 16.85
C GLU A 145 -5.81 -23.92 15.44
N LEU A 146 -5.83 -25.21 15.01
CA LEU A 146 -6.24 -25.55 13.64
C LEU A 146 -7.74 -25.32 13.37
N ALA A 147 -8.55 -25.21 14.40
CA ALA A 147 -9.96 -24.83 14.28
C ALA A 147 -10.21 -23.45 13.65
N GLU A 148 -9.20 -22.54 13.67
CA GLU A 148 -9.27 -21.26 12.98
C GLU A 148 -9.20 -21.39 11.45
N TYR A 149 -8.72 -22.54 10.93
CA TYR A 149 -8.45 -22.77 9.51
C TYR A 149 -9.51 -23.71 8.93
N VAL A 150 -10.63 -23.14 8.51
CA VAL A 150 -11.85 -23.87 8.10
C VAL A 150 -11.72 -24.78 6.88
N ASN A 151 -10.62 -24.67 6.15
CA ASN A 151 -10.30 -25.52 4.99
C ASN A 151 -9.58 -26.83 5.38
N LEU A 152 -9.25 -27.01 6.66
CA LEU A 152 -8.60 -28.22 7.14
C LEU A 152 -9.65 -29.22 7.65
N ASP A 153 -9.56 -30.46 7.16
CA ASP A 153 -10.32 -31.61 7.68
C ASP A 153 -9.34 -32.48 8.47
N THR A 154 -9.24 -32.23 9.77
CA THR A 154 -8.26 -32.90 10.65
C THR A 154 -8.77 -33.03 12.08
N GLU A 155 -8.32 -34.09 12.78
CA GLU A 155 -8.52 -34.26 14.22
C GLU A 155 -7.43 -33.60 15.08
N ILE A 156 -6.39 -33.07 14.43
CA ILE A 156 -5.28 -32.36 15.12
C ILE A 156 -5.84 -31.03 15.62
N GLN A 157 -5.65 -30.74 16.90
CA GLN A 157 -6.17 -29.52 17.53
C GLN A 157 -5.23 -28.32 17.37
N GLU A 158 -3.93 -28.59 17.57
CA GLU A 158 -2.87 -27.58 17.50
C GLU A 158 -1.70 -28.14 16.71
N ALA A 159 -1.09 -27.32 15.87
CA ALA A 159 0.12 -27.66 15.14
C ALA A 159 0.86 -26.40 14.70
N ASP A 160 2.14 -26.57 14.44
CA ASP A 160 2.94 -25.57 13.77
C ASP A 160 2.50 -25.46 12.30
N LEU A 161 2.47 -24.23 11.78
CA LEU A 161 2.07 -23.99 10.40
C LEU A 161 2.77 -22.79 9.77
N ILE A 162 2.78 -22.78 8.44
CA ILE A 162 3.14 -21.60 7.63
C ILE A 162 1.90 -21.14 6.92
N ARG A 163 1.50 -19.91 7.21
CA ARG A 163 0.35 -19.25 6.54
C ARG A 163 0.79 -18.08 5.67
N GLU A 164 0.03 -17.89 4.61
CA GLU A 164 0.13 -16.73 3.74
C GLU A 164 -1.19 -15.95 3.77
N LYS A 165 -1.11 -14.64 3.97
CA LYS A 165 -2.26 -13.74 3.80
C LYS A 165 -1.99 -12.80 2.63
N ILE A 166 -2.90 -12.82 1.67
CA ILE A 166 -2.70 -12.23 0.36
C ILE A 166 -3.78 -11.19 0.11
N MET A 167 -3.40 -10.09 -0.55
CA MET A 167 -4.34 -9.08 -1.00
C MET A 167 -4.00 -8.59 -2.40
N ARG A 168 -5.04 -8.24 -3.16
CA ARG A 168 -4.91 -7.61 -4.48
C ARG A 168 -5.88 -6.44 -4.56
N ASN A 169 -5.35 -5.24 -4.70
CA ASN A 169 -6.21 -4.07 -4.73
C ASN A 169 -6.10 -3.29 -6.04
N HIS A 170 -7.22 -2.74 -6.43
CA HIS A 170 -7.37 -1.83 -7.56
C HIS A 170 -8.09 -0.58 -7.08
N LEU A 171 -7.54 0.58 -7.36
CA LEU A 171 -8.17 1.86 -7.11
C LEU A 171 -8.11 2.69 -8.40
N GLY A 172 -9.27 3.02 -8.95
CA GLY A 172 -9.36 3.90 -10.12
C GLY A 172 -10.27 5.08 -9.86
N GLY A 173 -10.01 6.20 -10.51
CA GLY A 173 -10.86 7.36 -10.30
C GLY A 173 -10.52 8.56 -11.16
N LEU A 174 -11.33 9.58 -10.98
CA LEU A 174 -11.20 10.87 -11.66
C LEU A 174 -11.43 12.00 -10.66
N ASN A 175 -10.53 12.99 -10.68
CA ASN A 175 -10.72 14.29 -10.06
C ASN A 175 -10.82 15.34 -11.15
N ALA A 176 -11.81 16.22 -11.08
CA ALA A 176 -11.91 17.33 -12.04
C ALA A 176 -12.43 18.59 -11.35
N SER A 177 -11.85 19.72 -11.73
CA SER A 177 -12.32 21.03 -11.26
C SER A 177 -12.19 22.09 -12.34
N ALA A 178 -13.14 23.02 -12.36
CA ALA A 178 -13.07 24.21 -13.18
C ALA A 178 -13.01 25.45 -12.30
N SER A 179 -12.25 26.44 -12.74
CA SER A 179 -12.16 27.73 -12.08
C SER A 179 -12.54 28.85 -13.02
N TYR A 180 -13.23 29.82 -12.47
CA TYR A 180 -13.56 31.11 -13.13
C TYR A 180 -13.07 32.25 -12.27
N THR A 181 -12.32 33.16 -12.85
CA THR A 181 -11.79 34.35 -12.19
C THR A 181 -12.15 35.60 -12.93
N SER A 182 -12.70 36.57 -12.22
CA SER A 182 -12.95 37.92 -12.72
C SER A 182 -12.56 38.99 -11.69
N ARG A 183 -12.76 40.26 -11.99
CA ARG A 183 -12.47 41.34 -11.02
C ARG A 183 -13.30 41.23 -9.72
N ALA A 184 -14.52 40.72 -9.83
CA ALA A 184 -15.48 40.69 -8.71
C ALA A 184 -15.79 39.29 -8.21
N LEU A 185 -15.51 38.24 -8.97
CA LEU A 185 -15.96 36.87 -8.64
C LEU A 185 -14.88 35.85 -8.98
N ASP A 186 -14.50 35.06 -8.00
CA ASP A 186 -13.72 33.85 -8.17
C ASP A 186 -14.59 32.65 -7.81
N LEU A 187 -14.75 31.73 -8.75
CA LEU A 187 -15.45 30.47 -8.58
C LEU A 187 -14.47 29.30 -8.75
N ASN A 188 -14.63 28.29 -7.93
CA ASN A 188 -13.98 27.01 -8.12
C ASN A 188 -14.99 25.91 -7.81
N PHE A 189 -15.22 25.01 -8.75
CA PHE A 189 -16.17 23.92 -8.58
C PHE A 189 -15.65 22.67 -9.26
N GLY A 190 -16.04 21.53 -8.73
CA GLY A 190 -15.56 20.24 -9.24
C GLY A 190 -16.06 19.09 -8.41
N GLY A 191 -15.41 17.98 -8.60
CA GLY A 191 -15.68 16.78 -7.85
C GLY A 191 -14.65 15.69 -8.09
N SER A 192 -14.81 14.63 -7.37
CA SER A 192 -14.05 13.39 -7.57
C SER A 192 -14.99 12.19 -7.53
N TRP A 193 -14.57 11.16 -8.20
CA TRP A 193 -15.14 9.82 -8.08
C TRP A 193 -14.02 8.81 -8.07
N SER A 194 -14.14 7.79 -7.20
CA SER A 194 -13.23 6.66 -7.16
C SER A 194 -13.94 5.36 -6.84
N TYR A 195 -13.38 4.30 -7.37
CA TYR A 195 -13.79 2.93 -7.11
C TYR A 195 -12.57 2.11 -6.66
N TYR A 196 -12.74 1.40 -5.55
CA TYR A 196 -11.73 0.53 -4.95
C TYR A 196 -12.27 -0.88 -4.83
N THR A 197 -11.45 -1.86 -5.20
CA THR A 197 -11.71 -3.28 -4.94
C THR A 197 -10.49 -3.91 -4.29
N CYS A 198 -10.73 -4.85 -3.37
CA CYS A 198 -9.65 -5.57 -2.70
C CYS A 198 -10.10 -6.99 -2.32
N PRO A 199 -10.02 -7.97 -3.23
CA PRO A 199 -10.02 -9.37 -2.84
C PRO A 199 -8.81 -9.66 -1.93
N HIS A 200 -9.07 -10.34 -0.82
CA HIS A 200 -8.04 -10.77 0.10
C HIS A 200 -8.38 -12.15 0.69
N TRP A 201 -7.37 -12.99 0.78
CA TRP A 201 -7.54 -14.38 1.16
C TRP A 201 -6.34 -14.91 1.92
N GLY A 202 -6.52 -16.06 2.56
CA GLY A 202 -5.45 -16.76 3.26
C GLY A 202 -5.26 -18.17 2.73
N GLU A 203 -4.01 -18.56 2.59
CA GLU A 203 -3.56 -19.90 2.19
C GLU A 203 -2.59 -20.47 3.23
N LEU A 204 -2.55 -21.78 3.35
CA LEU A 204 -1.59 -22.49 4.18
C LEU A 204 -0.56 -23.14 3.28
N ASP A 205 0.72 -22.84 3.51
CA ASP A 205 1.82 -23.44 2.76
C ASP A 205 2.25 -24.79 3.36
N TRP A 206 2.10 -24.92 4.69
CA TRP A 206 2.51 -26.10 5.43
C TRP A 206 1.80 -26.17 6.78
N VAL A 207 1.52 -27.38 7.24
CA VAL A 207 1.00 -27.70 8.58
C VAL A 207 1.73 -28.94 9.07
N ASP A 208 2.27 -28.90 10.28
CA ASP A 208 2.97 -30.06 10.85
C ASP A 208 2.02 -31.24 11.04
N GLY A 209 2.51 -32.44 10.72
CA GLY A 209 1.71 -33.66 10.79
C GLY A 209 0.68 -33.85 9.67
N MET A 210 0.62 -32.96 8.67
CA MET A 210 -0.29 -33.06 7.53
C MET A 210 0.46 -33.20 6.21
N ASP A 211 -0.06 -34.07 5.33
CA ASP A 211 0.42 -34.14 3.95
C ASP A 211 0.00 -32.89 3.15
N ALA A 212 0.88 -32.40 2.27
CA ALA A 212 0.62 -31.24 1.44
C ALA A 212 -0.67 -31.35 0.59
N GLY A 213 -1.07 -32.57 0.20
CA GLY A 213 -2.32 -32.84 -0.53
C GLY A 213 -3.59 -32.75 0.33
N ALA A 214 -3.45 -32.76 1.64
CA ALA A 214 -4.55 -32.57 2.60
C ALA A 214 -4.76 -31.09 2.97
N ILE A 215 -3.76 -30.25 2.71
CA ILE A 215 -3.85 -28.79 2.91
C ILE A 215 -4.50 -28.23 1.65
N GLY A 216 -5.77 -27.89 1.70
CA GLY A 216 -6.51 -27.49 0.51
C GLY A 216 -7.09 -26.10 0.59
N GLY A 217 -6.91 -25.35 -0.52
CA GLY A 217 -7.67 -24.14 -0.77
C GLY A 217 -7.36 -22.96 0.18
N ARG A 218 -8.28 -22.02 0.18
CA ARG A 218 -8.23 -20.82 1.00
C ARG A 218 -8.94 -21.06 2.32
N TRP A 219 -8.35 -20.65 3.41
CA TRP A 219 -9.00 -20.73 4.73
C TRP A 219 -9.90 -19.52 5.01
N TYR A 220 -9.71 -18.42 4.30
CA TYR A 220 -10.70 -17.36 4.13
C TYR A 220 -10.56 -16.73 2.74
N ASP A 221 -11.65 -16.14 2.26
CA ASP A 221 -11.72 -15.45 0.95
C ASP A 221 -12.77 -14.35 1.07
N ASN A 222 -12.34 -13.10 1.03
CA ASN A 222 -13.19 -11.94 1.19
C ASN A 222 -12.95 -10.95 0.07
N ASP A 223 -14.02 -10.28 -0.36
CA ASP A 223 -13.99 -9.16 -1.29
C ASP A 223 -14.40 -7.87 -0.59
N VAL A 224 -13.74 -6.79 -0.93
CA VAL A 224 -14.10 -5.44 -0.50
C VAL A 224 -14.29 -4.56 -1.71
N ASP A 225 -15.44 -3.91 -1.77
CA ASP A 225 -15.76 -2.86 -2.73
C ASP A 225 -16.08 -1.56 -2.01
N LYS A 226 -15.52 -0.45 -2.51
CA LYS A 226 -15.79 0.87 -1.98
C LYS A 226 -15.92 1.88 -3.11
N GLN A 227 -16.96 2.70 -3.06
CA GLN A 227 -17.10 3.89 -3.90
C GLN A 227 -17.02 5.14 -3.02
N ASP A 228 -16.42 6.17 -3.58
CA ASP A 228 -16.40 7.51 -2.99
C ASP A 228 -16.68 8.51 -4.11
N ALA A 229 -17.59 9.42 -3.86
CA ALA A 229 -17.90 10.51 -4.78
C ALA A 229 -18.09 11.80 -4.00
N ASN A 230 -17.55 12.89 -4.50
CA ASN A 230 -17.80 14.20 -3.93
C ASN A 230 -17.98 15.27 -5.02
N LEU A 231 -18.74 16.29 -4.65
CA LEU A 231 -18.89 17.52 -5.43
C LEU A 231 -18.64 18.69 -4.49
N PHE A 232 -18.03 19.73 -5.02
CA PHE A 232 -17.82 20.97 -4.29
C PHE A 232 -18.03 22.19 -5.16
N ALA A 233 -18.43 23.29 -4.55
CA ALA A 233 -18.43 24.61 -5.16
C ALA A 233 -18.02 25.67 -4.13
N ARG A 234 -17.07 26.51 -4.53
CA ARG A 234 -16.53 27.61 -3.73
C ARG A 234 -16.62 28.90 -4.49
N ALA A 235 -17.06 29.95 -3.82
CA ALA A 235 -17.17 31.29 -4.37
C ALA A 235 -16.56 32.33 -3.45
N ASN A 236 -15.79 33.27 -4.03
CA ASN A 236 -15.39 34.51 -3.43
C ASN A 236 -15.95 35.63 -4.26
N TRP A 237 -16.80 36.45 -3.67
CA TRP A 237 -17.49 37.52 -4.36
C TRP A 237 -17.23 38.90 -3.70
N GLN A 238 -16.68 39.84 -4.47
CA GLN A 238 -16.59 41.24 -4.10
C GLN A 238 -17.94 41.89 -4.37
N ALA A 239 -18.86 41.77 -3.41
CA ALA A 239 -20.26 42.24 -3.57
C ALA A 239 -20.40 43.76 -3.65
N ALA A 240 -19.52 44.51 -2.94
CA ALA A 240 -19.44 45.95 -2.95
C ALA A 240 -18.05 46.44 -2.55
N HIS A 241 -17.78 47.74 -2.68
CA HIS A 241 -16.54 48.32 -2.15
C HIS A 241 -16.43 48.04 -0.64
N GLY A 242 -15.37 47.34 -0.21
CA GLY A 242 -15.15 46.95 1.19
C GLY A 242 -15.92 45.74 1.66
N LEU A 243 -16.79 45.10 0.85
CA LEU A 243 -17.54 43.89 1.21
C LEU A 243 -17.19 42.73 0.31
N ARG A 244 -16.55 41.69 0.91
CA ARG A 244 -16.27 40.40 0.27
C ARG A 244 -17.07 39.30 0.97
N LEU A 245 -17.75 38.48 0.19
CA LEU A 245 -18.52 37.32 0.62
C LEU A 245 -17.80 36.06 0.18
N PHE A 246 -17.77 35.06 1.05
CA PHE A 246 -17.24 33.74 0.80
C PHE A 246 -18.31 32.68 1.05
N ALA A 247 -18.40 31.70 0.16
CA ALA A 247 -19.25 30.51 0.31
C ALA A 247 -18.48 29.27 -0.14
N ASP A 248 -18.65 28.20 0.59
CA ASP A 248 -18.14 26.86 0.25
C ASP A 248 -19.23 25.83 0.55
N ILE A 249 -19.57 25.01 -0.40
CA ILE A 249 -20.53 23.91 -0.26
C ILE A 249 -19.89 22.62 -0.78
N GLN A 250 -20.09 21.55 -0.04
CA GLN A 250 -19.57 20.23 -0.39
C GLN A 250 -20.65 19.18 -0.14
N TYR A 251 -20.70 18.20 -1.05
CA TYR A 251 -21.47 16.98 -0.92
C TYR A 251 -20.57 15.78 -1.09
N ARG A 252 -20.73 14.78 -0.23
CA ARG A 252 -19.99 13.53 -0.30
C ARG A 252 -20.93 12.35 -0.15
N TYR A 253 -20.70 11.37 -0.99
CA TYR A 253 -21.36 10.06 -0.98
C TYR A 253 -20.33 8.98 -0.69
#